data_841f8b9f05944ea65ac665ffb61c0b5f
#
_entry.id   841f8b9f05944ea65ac665ffb61c0b5f
#
_cell.length_a   1.000
_cell.length_b   1.000
_cell.length_c   1.000
_cell.angle_alpha   90.00
_cell.angle_beta   90.00
_cell.angle_gamma   90.00
#
_symmetry.space_group_name_H-M   'P 1'
#
loop_
_entity.id
_entity.type
_entity.pdbx_description
1 polymer ?
#
loop_
_entity_poly.entity_id
_entity_poly.type
_entity_poly.pdbx_seq_one_letter_code
_entity_poly.pdbx_strand_id
1 'polypeptide(L)'
;VRVRYPEKTLKQDMSFHKEIEYIHVYRKSSSAQPILDKVSSGYEKFVYSIKTNGDPQKILELGGKKVEVYQKESYEIVEGEGSEYGLKEIWASGTILDGNSSGRFFRDYLTGRSSDDGLGVLYKVYGIGDDRYDYRYFTGPNRATATKGKYYQGVPMDKLNSDDMTKEIPINGFFDFAANFGNCRHEGGAEFRGGKKPEVLLKMIFSHFSREGDWVLDSFLGSGST
;
A
#
# COMPACT_ATOMS: atom_id res chain seq x y z
N VAL A 1 8.54 17.82 1.31
CA VAL A 1 8.30 17.06 2.56
C VAL A 1 7.77 18.01 3.62
N ARG A 2 6.81 17.60 4.40
CA ARG A 2 6.24 18.37 5.51
C ARG A 2 6.67 17.72 6.81
N VAL A 3 7.10 18.53 7.76
CA VAL A 3 7.49 18.06 9.09
C VAL A 3 6.68 18.78 10.16
N ARG A 4 6.15 18.02 11.11
CA ARG A 4 5.48 18.60 12.27
C ARG A 4 6.49 18.82 13.38
N TYR A 5 6.41 20.00 14.00
CA TYR A 5 7.16 20.35 15.20
C TYR A 5 6.22 21.09 16.18
N PRO A 6 6.44 20.99 17.48
CA PRO A 6 5.62 21.73 18.43
C PRO A 6 6.00 23.21 18.40
N GLU A 7 5.02 24.10 18.27
CA GLU A 7 5.25 25.50 18.53
C GLU A 7 5.33 25.72 20.04
N LYS A 8 6.49 26.20 20.51
CA LYS A 8 6.75 26.38 21.94
C LYS A 8 6.22 27.70 22.50
N THR A 9 5.79 28.62 21.65
CA THR A 9 5.36 29.97 22.07
C THR A 9 3.95 30.24 21.56
N LEU A 10 3.00 30.30 22.48
CA LEU A 10 1.69 30.85 22.23
C LEU A 10 1.80 32.34 21.98
N LYS A 11 1.56 32.77 20.76
CA LYS A 11 1.40 34.19 20.44
C LYS A 11 -0.08 34.52 20.54
N GLN A 12 -0.40 35.46 21.38
CA GLN A 12 -1.81 35.83 21.67
C GLN A 12 -2.56 36.44 20.47
N ASP A 13 -1.82 36.88 19.45
CA ASP A 13 -2.33 37.52 18.25
C ASP A 13 -2.46 36.55 17.03
N MET A 14 -2.23 35.27 17.23
CA MET A 14 -2.35 34.26 16.18
C MET A 14 -3.69 33.52 16.24
N SER A 15 -4.41 33.47 15.13
CA SER A 15 -5.63 32.67 14.99
C SER A 15 -5.37 31.18 14.85
N PHE A 16 -4.20 30.78 14.37
CA PHE A 16 -3.82 29.38 14.15
C PHE A 16 -2.37 29.13 14.57
N HIS A 17 -2.12 27.97 15.18
CA HIS A 17 -0.76 27.54 15.48
C HIS A 17 -0.01 27.10 14.22
N LYS A 18 1.24 27.51 14.11
CA LYS A 18 2.14 27.02 13.08
C LYS A 18 2.77 25.71 13.54
N GLU A 19 2.25 24.57 13.07
CA GLU A 19 2.70 23.24 13.48
C GLU A 19 3.52 22.54 12.40
N ILE A 20 3.63 23.10 11.21
CA ILE A 20 4.24 22.43 10.06
C ILE A 20 5.30 23.34 9.45
N GLU A 21 6.49 22.76 9.20
CA GLU A 21 7.51 23.31 8.33
C GLU A 21 7.66 22.47 7.06
N TYR A 22 8.19 23.10 6.02
CA TYR A 22 8.41 22.47 4.73
C TYR A 22 9.90 22.27 4.50
N ILE A 23 10.28 21.08 4.05
CA ILE A 23 11.59 20.80 3.51
C ILE A 23 11.46 20.78 2.00
N HIS A 24 12.12 21.71 1.33
CA HIS A 24 12.18 21.79 -0.12
C HIS A 24 13.39 21.00 -0.60
N VAL A 25 13.13 20.02 -1.48
CA VAL A 25 14.18 19.21 -2.09
C VAL A 25 14.28 19.57 -3.56
N TYR A 26 15.45 19.98 -3.97
CA TYR A 26 15.75 20.34 -5.36
C TYR A 26 16.76 19.34 -5.94
N ARG A 27 16.59 18.96 -7.17
CA ARG A 27 17.52 18.09 -7.89
C ARG A 27 18.10 18.80 -9.11
N LYS A 28 19.37 18.55 -9.38
CA LYS A 28 20.07 19.15 -10.52
C LYS A 28 19.59 18.57 -11.86
N SER A 29 19.17 17.31 -11.88
CA SER A 29 18.70 16.62 -13.09
C SER A 29 17.55 15.67 -12.77
N SER A 30 16.82 15.27 -13.80
CA SER A 30 15.75 14.26 -13.67
C SER A 30 16.27 12.87 -13.31
N SER A 31 17.55 12.58 -13.54
CA SER A 31 18.18 11.31 -13.17
C SER A 31 18.50 11.20 -11.68
N ALA A 32 18.61 12.33 -10.96
CA ALA A 32 18.80 12.32 -9.52
C ALA A 32 17.48 11.94 -8.84
N GLN A 33 17.36 10.68 -8.43
CA GLN A 33 16.18 10.16 -7.74
C GLN A 33 16.48 9.91 -6.26
N PRO A 34 15.51 10.15 -5.37
CA PRO A 34 15.64 9.79 -3.97
C PRO A 34 15.73 8.25 -3.80
N ILE A 35 16.30 7.84 -2.68
CA ILE A 35 16.29 6.43 -2.25
C ILE A 35 14.93 6.17 -1.61
N LEU A 36 14.20 5.21 -2.15
CA LEU A 36 12.87 4.84 -1.66
C LEU A 36 12.97 3.95 -0.42
N ASP A 37 11.93 3.97 0.40
CA ASP A 37 11.83 3.05 1.52
C ASP A 37 11.63 1.63 1.02
N LYS A 38 12.33 0.67 1.63
CA LYS A 38 12.13 -0.75 1.37
C LYS A 38 11.34 -1.37 2.52
N VAL A 39 10.23 -2.01 2.18
CA VAL A 39 9.42 -2.74 3.15
C VAL A 39 9.41 -4.23 2.80
N SER A 40 9.42 -5.08 3.81
CA SER A 40 9.23 -6.51 3.61
C SER A 40 7.93 -6.74 2.87
N SER A 41 7.95 -7.60 1.90
CA SER A 41 6.81 -7.98 1.09
C SER A 41 6.55 -9.48 1.14
N GLY A 42 6.81 -10.12 2.27
CA GLY A 42 6.57 -11.54 2.54
C GLY A 42 5.16 -12.02 2.17
N TYR A 43 4.85 -13.25 2.52
CA TYR A 43 3.57 -13.86 2.15
C TYR A 43 2.47 -13.64 3.20
N GLU A 44 2.71 -12.80 4.21
CA GLU A 44 1.84 -12.60 5.39
C GLU A 44 0.40 -12.17 5.03
N LYS A 45 0.21 -11.61 3.84
CA LYS A 45 -1.11 -11.16 3.35
C LYS A 45 -1.81 -12.20 2.48
N PHE A 46 -1.13 -13.29 2.11
CA PHE A 46 -1.66 -14.33 1.24
C PHE A 46 -2.10 -15.54 2.08
N VAL A 47 -3.12 -15.31 2.89
CA VAL A 47 -3.58 -16.23 3.95
C VAL A 47 -4.78 -17.07 3.54
N TYR A 48 -5.43 -16.76 2.42
CA TYR A 48 -6.66 -17.47 2.02
C TYR A 48 -6.39 -18.60 1.05
N SER A 49 -7.19 -19.66 1.18
CA SER A 49 -7.36 -20.70 0.20
C SER A 49 -8.84 -20.89 -0.11
N ILE A 50 -9.18 -21.24 -1.35
CA ILE A 50 -10.57 -21.44 -1.77
C ILE A 50 -10.69 -22.85 -2.33
N LYS A 51 -11.65 -23.60 -1.77
CA LYS A 51 -12.00 -24.94 -2.21
C LYS A 51 -13.39 -24.92 -2.81
N THR A 52 -13.56 -25.52 -3.97
CA THR A 52 -14.86 -25.70 -4.61
C THR A 52 -15.27 -27.15 -4.51
N ASN A 53 -16.55 -27.41 -4.20
CA ASN A 53 -17.12 -28.73 -4.06
C ASN A 53 -18.14 -28.97 -5.20
N GLY A 54 -17.91 -30.02 -5.98
CA GLY A 54 -18.77 -30.36 -7.12
C GLY A 54 -18.56 -29.48 -8.36
N ASP A 55 -19.47 -29.61 -9.29
CA ASP A 55 -19.45 -28.89 -10.55
C ASP A 55 -20.02 -27.46 -10.40
N PRO A 56 -19.61 -26.51 -11.24
CA PRO A 56 -20.20 -25.19 -11.24
C PRO A 56 -21.69 -25.26 -11.63
N GLN A 57 -22.51 -24.45 -10.97
CA GLN A 57 -23.94 -24.37 -11.30
C GLN A 57 -24.19 -23.83 -12.71
N LYS A 58 -23.35 -22.90 -13.12
CA LYS A 58 -23.40 -22.24 -14.43
C LYS A 58 -21.98 -22.04 -14.97
N ILE A 59 -21.86 -22.09 -16.28
CA ILE A 59 -20.68 -21.65 -17.01
C ILE A 59 -21.12 -20.52 -17.94
N LEU A 60 -20.49 -19.39 -17.84
CA LEU A 60 -20.80 -18.17 -18.58
C LEU A 60 -19.57 -17.74 -19.39
N GLU A 61 -19.83 -16.95 -20.41
CA GLU A 61 -18.79 -16.18 -21.11
C GLU A 61 -19.03 -14.69 -20.85
N LEU A 62 -18.10 -14.02 -20.15
CA LEU A 62 -18.20 -12.60 -19.82
C LEU A 62 -16.89 -11.89 -20.21
N GLY A 63 -17.02 -10.87 -21.03
CA GLY A 63 -15.85 -10.11 -21.50
C GLY A 63 -14.81 -10.98 -22.23
N GLY A 64 -15.27 -11.99 -22.99
CA GLY A 64 -14.41 -12.95 -23.69
C GLY A 64 -13.67 -13.93 -22.79
N LYS A 65 -14.12 -14.10 -21.54
CA LYS A 65 -13.52 -15.00 -20.55
C LYS A 65 -14.52 -16.04 -20.06
N LYS A 66 -14.04 -17.27 -19.88
CA LYS A 66 -14.82 -18.35 -19.23
C LYS A 66 -14.98 -18.00 -17.75
N VAL A 67 -16.21 -18.07 -17.26
CA VAL A 67 -16.59 -17.84 -15.87
C VAL A 67 -17.40 -19.00 -15.34
N GLU A 68 -16.91 -19.67 -14.32
CA GLU A 68 -17.65 -20.71 -13.59
C GLU A 68 -18.29 -20.07 -12.36
N VAL A 69 -19.57 -20.38 -12.13
CA VAL A 69 -20.35 -19.84 -11.01
C VAL A 69 -20.68 -20.94 -10.03
N TYR A 70 -20.31 -20.76 -8.77
CA TYR A 70 -20.56 -21.69 -7.66
C TYR A 70 -21.49 -21.04 -6.65
N GLN A 71 -22.49 -21.78 -6.19
CA GLN A 71 -23.37 -21.32 -5.11
C GLN A 71 -22.63 -21.27 -3.79
N LYS A 72 -23.20 -20.54 -2.84
CA LYS A 72 -22.58 -20.30 -1.54
C LYS A 72 -22.24 -21.59 -0.77
N GLU A 73 -23.02 -22.63 -0.95
CA GLU A 73 -22.85 -23.94 -0.30
C GLU A 73 -21.83 -24.84 -1.02
N SER A 74 -21.42 -24.47 -2.23
CA SER A 74 -20.50 -25.24 -3.09
C SER A 74 -19.06 -24.76 -3.02
N TYR A 75 -18.71 -23.90 -2.08
CA TYR A 75 -17.33 -23.49 -1.88
C TYR A 75 -17.05 -23.11 -0.42
N GLU A 76 -15.79 -23.15 -0.07
CA GLU A 76 -15.29 -22.75 1.23
C GLU A 76 -14.07 -21.84 1.06
N ILE A 77 -14.02 -20.76 1.84
CA ILE A 77 -12.86 -19.87 1.94
C ILE A 77 -12.25 -20.12 3.32
N VAL A 78 -11.01 -20.60 3.32
CA VAL A 78 -10.27 -20.93 4.54
C VAL A 78 -9.15 -19.92 4.70
N GLU A 79 -9.06 -19.33 5.89
CA GLU A 79 -7.94 -18.48 6.30
C GLU A 79 -6.92 -19.33 7.05
N GLY A 80 -5.65 -19.21 6.71
CA GLY A 80 -4.53 -19.95 7.30
C GLY A 80 -3.30 -19.09 7.42
N GLU A 81 -2.14 -19.70 7.48
CA GLU A 81 -0.86 -18.99 7.45
C GLU A 81 -0.55 -18.48 6.04
N GLY A 82 0.16 -17.33 5.97
CA GLY A 82 0.59 -16.74 4.71
C GLY A 82 1.59 -17.62 3.99
N SER A 83 1.35 -17.86 2.70
CA SER A 83 2.21 -18.73 1.88
C SER A 83 2.31 -18.26 0.43
N GLU A 84 3.30 -18.77 -0.29
CA GLU A 84 3.45 -18.50 -1.73
C GLU A 84 2.31 -19.04 -2.60
N TYR A 85 1.54 -20.01 -2.08
CA TYR A 85 0.35 -20.57 -2.71
C TYR A 85 -0.95 -19.93 -2.21
N GLY A 86 -0.85 -19.07 -1.21
CA GLY A 86 -1.99 -18.39 -0.63
C GLY A 86 -2.59 -17.32 -1.54
N LEU A 87 -3.79 -16.92 -1.20
CA LEU A 87 -4.51 -15.85 -1.86
C LEU A 87 -4.67 -14.67 -0.91
N LYS A 88 -4.62 -13.47 -1.45
CA LYS A 88 -4.92 -12.22 -0.75
C LYS A 88 -6.32 -11.75 -1.14
N GLU A 89 -7.14 -11.47 -0.13
CA GLU A 89 -8.46 -10.87 -0.33
C GLU A 89 -8.37 -9.37 -0.62
N ILE A 90 -9.08 -8.90 -1.64
CA ILE A 90 -9.14 -7.50 -2.05
C ILE A 90 -10.59 -7.12 -2.34
N TRP A 91 -11.02 -5.98 -1.80
CA TRP A 91 -12.33 -5.44 -2.09
C TRP A 91 -12.46 -4.99 -3.54
N ALA A 92 -13.61 -5.31 -4.16
CA ALA A 92 -13.98 -4.88 -5.49
C ALA A 92 -15.31 -4.11 -5.45
N SER A 93 -15.41 -3.05 -6.23
CA SER A 93 -16.64 -2.27 -6.35
C SER A 93 -16.86 -1.82 -7.80
N GLY A 94 -18.12 -1.55 -8.15
CA GLY A 94 -18.48 -1.01 -9.45
C GLY A 94 -18.00 0.43 -9.72
N THR A 95 -17.34 1.08 -8.75
CA THR A 95 -16.85 2.46 -8.85
C THR A 95 -15.35 2.58 -9.09
N ILE A 96 -14.66 1.47 -9.33
CA ILE A 96 -13.22 1.49 -9.62
C ILE A 96 -12.98 2.10 -10.99
N LEU A 97 -12.37 3.28 -11.04
CA LEU A 97 -12.01 3.96 -12.29
C LEU A 97 -10.67 3.46 -12.84
N ASP A 98 -9.65 3.34 -11.99
CA ASP A 98 -8.28 2.95 -12.32
C ASP A 98 -7.85 1.73 -11.49
N GLY A 99 -8.51 0.62 -11.71
CA GLY A 99 -8.18 -0.64 -11.05
C GLY A 99 -7.24 -1.51 -11.90
N ASN A 100 -6.66 -2.52 -11.25
CA ASN A 100 -6.03 -3.62 -11.98
C ASN A 100 -7.08 -4.38 -12.82
N SER A 101 -6.63 -5.32 -13.65
CA SER A 101 -7.50 -6.10 -14.55
C SER A 101 -8.67 -6.77 -13.81
N SER A 102 -8.45 -7.25 -12.58
CA SER A 102 -9.49 -7.90 -11.77
C SER A 102 -10.54 -6.91 -11.28
N GLY A 103 -10.13 -5.75 -10.79
CA GLY A 103 -11.08 -4.71 -10.36
C GLY A 103 -11.95 -4.20 -11.51
N ARG A 104 -11.36 -3.99 -12.70
CA ARG A 104 -12.11 -3.61 -13.89
C ARG A 104 -13.07 -4.71 -14.33
N PHE A 105 -12.63 -5.97 -14.33
CA PHE A 105 -13.50 -7.10 -14.69
C PHE A 105 -14.72 -7.18 -13.76
N PHE A 106 -14.52 -7.05 -12.45
CA PHE A 106 -15.63 -7.02 -11.50
C PHE A 106 -16.61 -5.89 -11.82
N ARG A 107 -16.12 -4.68 -12.02
CA ARG A 107 -16.93 -3.51 -12.35
C ARG A 107 -17.77 -3.73 -13.61
N ASP A 108 -17.16 -4.23 -14.67
CA ASP A 108 -17.75 -4.25 -16.00
C ASP A 108 -18.68 -5.46 -16.21
N TYR A 109 -18.44 -6.57 -15.51
CA TYR A 109 -19.10 -7.84 -15.79
C TYR A 109 -19.77 -8.53 -14.59
N LEU A 110 -19.35 -8.24 -13.35
CA LEU A 110 -19.87 -8.94 -12.17
C LEU A 110 -20.75 -8.06 -11.27
N THR A 111 -20.63 -6.72 -11.38
CA THR A 111 -21.50 -5.80 -10.64
C THR A 111 -22.96 -5.97 -11.05
N GLY A 112 -23.85 -6.10 -10.08
CA GLY A 112 -25.30 -6.21 -10.33
C GLY A 112 -25.78 -7.61 -10.66
N ARG A 113 -24.92 -8.61 -10.82
CA ARG A 113 -25.32 -9.98 -11.18
C ARG A 113 -25.97 -10.77 -10.04
N SER A 114 -26.07 -10.24 -8.85
CA SER A 114 -26.74 -10.91 -7.73
C SER A 114 -28.21 -11.22 -7.97
N SER A 115 -28.88 -10.50 -8.88
CA SER A 115 -30.26 -10.80 -9.33
C SER A 115 -30.34 -12.05 -10.18
N ASP A 116 -29.31 -12.32 -10.98
CA ASP A 116 -29.29 -13.42 -11.95
C ASP A 116 -28.64 -14.69 -11.40
N ASP A 117 -27.61 -14.52 -10.57
CA ASP A 117 -26.75 -15.60 -10.12
C ASP A 117 -26.92 -15.94 -8.63
N GLY A 118 -27.57 -15.04 -7.86
CA GLY A 118 -27.78 -15.22 -6.42
C GLY A 118 -26.80 -14.42 -5.56
N LEU A 119 -27.03 -14.46 -4.25
CA LEU A 119 -26.21 -13.78 -3.25
C LEU A 119 -25.07 -14.67 -2.77
N GLY A 120 -23.89 -14.06 -2.56
CA GLY A 120 -22.73 -14.76 -2.03
C GLY A 120 -22.16 -15.84 -2.94
N VAL A 121 -22.40 -15.75 -4.25
CA VAL A 121 -21.83 -16.68 -5.22
C VAL A 121 -20.35 -16.46 -5.41
N LEU A 122 -19.64 -17.54 -5.77
CA LEU A 122 -18.23 -17.49 -6.17
C LEU A 122 -18.14 -17.58 -7.69
N TYR A 123 -17.43 -16.66 -8.29
CA TYR A 123 -17.06 -16.69 -9.70
C TYR A 123 -15.59 -17.10 -9.83
N LYS A 124 -15.29 -18.11 -10.64
CA LYS A 124 -13.95 -18.49 -11.05
C LYS A 124 -13.77 -18.05 -12.49
N VAL A 125 -12.97 -16.98 -12.67
CA VAL A 125 -12.76 -16.33 -13.97
C VAL A 125 -11.40 -16.73 -14.51
N TYR A 126 -11.36 -17.31 -15.70
CA TYR A 126 -10.14 -17.78 -16.34
C TYR A 126 -9.47 -16.68 -17.20
N GLY A 127 -8.17 -16.80 -17.38
CA GLY A 127 -7.39 -15.88 -18.22
C GLY A 127 -7.29 -14.45 -17.66
N ILE A 128 -7.24 -14.31 -16.36
CA ILE A 128 -7.13 -13.01 -15.69
C ILE A 128 -6.13 -13.10 -14.53
N GLY A 129 -5.28 -12.09 -14.40
CA GLY A 129 -4.32 -12.00 -13.31
C GLY A 129 -2.88 -12.06 -13.82
N ASP A 130 -1.96 -11.88 -12.89
CA ASP A 130 -0.51 -11.79 -13.05
C ASP A 130 0.22 -12.71 -12.05
N ASP A 131 -0.52 -13.66 -11.49
CA ASP A 131 0.01 -14.64 -10.54
C ASP A 131 0.12 -16.04 -11.18
N ARG A 132 0.49 -17.05 -10.38
CA ARG A 132 0.69 -18.44 -10.86
C ARG A 132 -0.59 -19.15 -11.33
N TYR A 133 -1.76 -18.57 -11.01
CA TYR A 133 -3.05 -19.15 -11.37
C TYR A 133 -3.53 -18.60 -12.72
N ASP A 134 -4.05 -19.45 -13.57
CA ASP A 134 -4.66 -19.07 -14.84
C ASP A 134 -6.11 -18.56 -14.66
N TYR A 135 -6.54 -18.41 -13.42
CA TYR A 135 -7.87 -17.94 -13.04
C TYR A 135 -7.80 -17.04 -11.81
N ARG A 136 -8.91 -16.35 -11.57
CA ARG A 136 -9.10 -15.58 -10.34
C ARG A 136 -10.49 -15.80 -9.77
N TYR A 137 -10.57 -15.92 -8.46
CA TYR A 137 -11.83 -16.00 -7.75
C TYR A 137 -12.37 -14.61 -7.43
N PHE A 138 -13.69 -14.48 -7.55
CA PHE A 138 -14.45 -13.32 -7.13
C PHE A 138 -15.64 -13.77 -6.31
N THR A 139 -16.05 -13.02 -5.29
CA THR A 139 -17.29 -13.23 -4.58
C THR A 139 -18.26 -12.10 -4.86
N GLY A 140 -19.52 -12.45 -5.12
CA GLY A 140 -20.62 -11.50 -5.21
C GLY A 140 -21.01 -10.96 -3.83
N PRO A 141 -21.90 -9.96 -3.78
CA PRO A 141 -22.41 -9.42 -2.53
C PRO A 141 -23.24 -10.43 -1.75
N ASN A 142 -23.13 -10.37 -0.42
CA ASN A 142 -23.95 -11.20 0.49
C ASN A 142 -25.32 -10.59 0.83
N ARG A 143 -25.61 -9.37 0.34
CA ARG A 143 -26.87 -8.64 0.59
C ARG A 143 -27.35 -8.02 -0.71
N ALA A 144 -28.65 -8.05 -0.96
CA ALA A 144 -29.26 -7.51 -2.18
C ALA A 144 -29.00 -6.00 -2.40
N THR A 145 -28.83 -5.26 -1.32
CA THR A 145 -28.53 -3.82 -1.36
C THR A 145 -27.06 -3.49 -1.57
N ALA A 146 -26.17 -4.49 -1.54
CA ALA A 146 -24.75 -4.28 -1.69
C ALA A 146 -24.31 -4.52 -3.15
N THR A 147 -23.44 -3.64 -3.63
CA THR A 147 -22.85 -3.72 -4.98
C THR A 147 -21.38 -4.11 -4.97
N LYS A 148 -20.78 -4.19 -3.76
CA LYS A 148 -19.37 -4.54 -3.57
C LYS A 148 -19.22 -6.05 -3.44
N GLY A 149 -18.15 -6.55 -4.01
CA GLY A 149 -17.69 -7.92 -3.85
C GLY A 149 -16.21 -7.95 -3.44
N LYS A 150 -15.60 -9.09 -3.59
CA LYS A 150 -14.17 -9.29 -3.32
C LYS A 150 -13.55 -10.10 -4.46
N TYR A 151 -12.24 -9.95 -4.63
CA TYR A 151 -11.48 -10.90 -5.44
C TYR A 151 -10.25 -11.39 -4.66
N TYR A 152 -9.76 -12.56 -5.06
CA TYR A 152 -8.70 -13.27 -4.38
C TYR A 152 -7.52 -13.39 -5.33
N GLN A 153 -6.43 -12.69 -5.02
CA GLN A 153 -5.22 -12.59 -5.83
C GLN A 153 -4.14 -13.49 -5.25
N GLY A 154 -3.53 -14.31 -6.10
CA GLY A 154 -2.30 -15.03 -5.79
C GLY A 154 -1.10 -14.11 -5.68
N VAL A 155 0.03 -14.67 -5.28
CA VAL A 155 1.31 -13.93 -5.25
C VAL A 155 1.71 -13.59 -6.69
N PRO A 156 1.94 -12.31 -7.02
CA PRO A 156 2.39 -11.90 -8.36
C PRO A 156 3.67 -12.62 -8.79
N MET A 157 3.77 -12.96 -10.07
CA MET A 157 4.93 -13.70 -10.61
C MET A 157 6.24 -12.94 -10.43
N ASP A 158 6.23 -11.62 -10.57
CA ASP A 158 7.41 -10.77 -10.35
C ASP A 158 7.98 -10.96 -8.94
N LYS A 159 7.10 -11.12 -7.96
CA LYS A 159 7.46 -11.34 -6.58
C LYS A 159 7.98 -12.76 -6.33
N LEU A 160 7.40 -13.77 -6.97
CA LEU A 160 7.85 -15.17 -6.86
C LEU A 160 9.23 -15.39 -7.47
N ASN A 161 9.56 -14.60 -8.49
CA ASN A 161 10.83 -14.69 -9.21
C ASN A 161 11.91 -13.75 -8.64
N SER A 162 11.61 -12.99 -7.58
CA SER A 162 12.54 -12.08 -6.93
C SER A 162 13.20 -12.74 -5.72
N ASP A 163 14.53 -12.77 -5.70
CA ASP A 163 15.30 -13.18 -4.52
C ASP A 163 15.18 -12.17 -3.37
N ASP A 164 14.79 -10.93 -3.67
CA ASP A 164 14.58 -9.85 -2.71
C ASP A 164 13.10 -9.73 -2.34
N MET A 165 12.75 -10.25 -1.15
CA MET A 165 11.40 -10.17 -0.58
C MET A 165 11.05 -8.75 -0.09
N THR A 166 11.61 -7.72 -0.71
CA THR A 166 11.32 -6.32 -0.40
C THR A 166 10.58 -5.63 -1.55
N LYS A 167 9.82 -4.61 -1.21
CA LYS A 167 9.15 -3.72 -2.16
C LYS A 167 9.54 -2.29 -1.83
N GLU A 168 9.94 -1.55 -2.86
CA GLU A 168 10.13 -0.12 -2.73
C GLU A 168 8.78 0.60 -2.66
N ILE A 169 8.65 1.50 -1.69
CA ILE A 169 7.48 2.36 -1.53
C ILE A 169 7.89 3.83 -1.58
N PRO A 170 7.01 4.71 -2.07
CA PRO A 170 7.26 6.15 -2.07
C PRO A 170 7.51 6.67 -0.66
N ILE A 171 8.44 7.61 -0.56
CA ILE A 171 8.75 8.33 0.71
C ILE A 171 7.49 9.06 1.19
N ASN A 172 7.21 8.99 2.48
CA ASN A 172 6.11 9.72 3.08
C ASN A 172 6.25 11.23 2.81
N GLY A 173 5.14 11.87 2.45
CA GLY A 173 5.10 13.32 2.28
C GLY A 173 4.94 14.11 3.58
N PHE A 174 4.74 13.42 4.71
CA PHE A 174 4.55 14.02 6.04
C PHE A 174 5.24 13.19 7.11
N PHE A 175 6.01 13.85 7.98
CA PHE A 175 6.65 13.24 9.14
C PHE A 175 6.30 14.01 10.41
N ASP A 176 5.87 13.31 11.45
CA ASP A 176 5.63 13.90 12.76
C ASP A 176 6.87 13.74 13.65
N PHE A 177 7.61 14.80 13.83
CA PHE A 177 8.76 14.86 14.72
C PHE A 177 8.52 15.73 15.97
N ALA A 178 7.26 16.02 16.30
CA ALA A 178 6.93 16.89 17.43
C ALA A 178 7.60 16.46 18.73
N ALA A 179 7.58 15.17 19.04
CA ALA A 179 8.23 14.63 20.22
C ALA A 179 9.78 14.78 20.19
N ASN A 180 10.37 14.59 19.02
CA ASN A 180 11.84 14.67 18.85
C ASN A 180 12.36 16.10 19.01
N PHE A 181 11.67 17.12 18.53
CA PHE A 181 12.04 18.51 18.74
C PHE A 181 12.04 18.92 20.22
N GLY A 182 11.26 18.24 21.06
CA GLY A 182 11.24 18.49 22.51
C GLY A 182 12.57 18.22 23.20
N ASN A 183 13.32 17.24 22.73
CA ASN A 183 14.51 16.70 23.39
C ASN A 183 15.83 16.82 22.62
N CYS A 184 15.82 17.41 21.42
CA CYS A 184 17.00 17.44 20.55
C CYS A 184 18.17 18.32 21.06
N ARG A 185 17.99 19.08 22.13
CA ARG A 185 18.99 20.00 22.66
C ARG A 185 20.35 19.35 22.95
N HIS A 186 20.34 18.11 23.42
CA HIS A 186 21.53 17.37 23.82
C HIS A 186 22.01 16.32 22.81
N GLU A 187 21.30 16.18 21.69
CA GLU A 187 21.71 15.27 20.62
C GLU A 187 23.03 15.73 19.96
N GLY A 188 23.76 14.82 19.31
CA GLY A 188 25.00 15.14 18.58
C GLY A 188 26.16 15.58 19.48
N GLY A 189 26.13 15.30 20.78
CA GLY A 189 27.24 15.59 21.69
C GLY A 189 27.49 17.09 21.97
N ALA A 190 26.72 18.00 21.41
CA ALA A 190 26.84 19.43 21.62
C ALA A 190 25.55 20.08 22.09
N GLU A 191 25.61 20.83 23.18
CA GLU A 191 24.46 21.61 23.65
C GLU A 191 24.26 22.85 22.79
N PHE A 192 23.04 23.03 22.24
CA PHE A 192 22.70 24.19 21.43
C PHE A 192 21.28 24.65 21.79
N ARG A 193 21.17 25.91 22.24
CA ARG A 193 19.96 26.40 22.90
C ARG A 193 18.78 26.74 21.97
N GLY A 194 19.02 26.92 20.69
CA GLY A 194 17.93 27.33 19.77
C GLY A 194 18.19 26.88 18.33
N GLY A 195 17.12 26.51 17.63
CA GLY A 195 17.22 26.18 16.22
C GLY A 195 17.81 24.82 15.86
N LYS A 196 18.23 24.02 16.86
CA LYS A 196 18.75 22.67 16.63
C LYS A 196 17.71 21.76 16.02
N LYS A 197 18.09 21.00 15.01
CA LYS A 197 17.23 20.01 14.38
C LYS A 197 17.49 18.63 15.01
N PRO A 198 16.46 17.81 15.21
CA PRO A 198 16.63 16.45 15.73
C PRO A 198 17.44 15.58 14.78
N GLU A 199 18.31 14.72 15.32
CA GLU A 199 19.09 13.77 14.51
C GLU A 199 18.21 12.87 13.66
N VAL A 200 17.02 12.48 14.15
CA VAL A 200 16.08 11.66 13.37
C VAL A 200 15.62 12.35 12.09
N LEU A 201 15.47 13.67 12.11
CA LEU A 201 15.18 14.46 10.91
C LEU A 201 16.35 14.47 9.94
N LEU A 202 17.58 14.67 10.42
CA LEU A 202 18.79 14.64 9.60
C LEU A 202 19.01 13.23 9.00
N LYS A 203 18.85 12.19 9.81
CA LYS A 203 18.92 10.79 9.34
C LYS A 203 17.91 10.53 8.22
N MET A 204 16.67 11.00 8.38
CA MET A 204 15.64 10.86 7.33
C MET A 204 16.08 11.56 6.03
N ILE A 205 16.62 12.76 6.11
CA ILE A 205 17.11 13.50 4.94
C ILE A 205 18.25 12.73 4.27
N PHE A 206 19.25 12.30 5.03
CA PHE A 206 20.42 11.62 4.46
C PHE A 206 20.08 10.25 3.90
N SER A 207 19.23 9.48 4.56
CA SER A 207 18.84 8.15 4.08
C SER A 207 18.12 8.19 2.73
N HIS A 208 17.38 9.26 2.45
CA HIS A 208 16.63 9.37 1.20
C HIS A 208 17.36 10.16 0.11
N PHE A 209 18.30 11.06 0.46
CA PHE A 209 18.86 12.00 -0.50
C PHE A 209 20.40 11.96 -0.62
N SER A 210 21.05 11.02 0.07
CA SER A 210 22.48 10.76 -0.08
C SER A 210 22.79 9.26 -0.04
N ARG A 211 23.94 8.88 -0.59
CA ARG A 211 24.47 7.52 -0.59
C ARG A 211 25.81 7.50 0.13
N GLU A 212 26.27 6.34 0.53
CA GLU A 212 27.60 6.17 1.06
C GLU A 212 28.64 6.68 0.05
N GLY A 213 29.58 7.52 0.53
CA GLY A 213 30.57 8.18 -0.29
C GLY A 213 30.14 9.51 -0.92
N ASP A 214 28.90 9.93 -0.80
CA ASP A 214 28.47 11.24 -1.26
C ASP A 214 28.99 12.37 -0.37
N TRP A 215 29.27 13.51 -0.97
CA TRP A 215 29.64 14.73 -0.25
C TRP A 215 28.37 15.45 0.25
N VAL A 216 28.36 15.80 1.53
CA VAL A 216 27.31 16.59 2.16
C VAL A 216 27.90 17.94 2.56
N LEU A 217 27.31 19.04 2.09
CA LEU A 217 27.67 20.39 2.45
C LEU A 217 26.57 21.04 3.28
N ASP A 218 26.88 21.40 4.50
CA ASP A 218 26.03 22.24 5.34
C ASP A 218 26.65 23.64 5.47
N SER A 219 26.06 24.61 4.76
CA SER A 219 26.52 25.99 4.76
C SER A 219 26.18 26.77 6.04
N PHE A 220 25.28 26.21 6.86
CA PHE A 220 24.79 26.84 8.09
C PHE A 220 24.88 25.87 9.27
N LEU A 221 26.07 25.37 9.52
CA LEU A 221 26.40 24.26 10.42
C LEU A 221 25.67 24.29 11.78
N GLY A 222 25.41 25.46 12.33
CA GLY A 222 24.71 25.63 13.61
C GLY A 222 25.38 24.86 14.74
N SER A 223 24.74 23.78 15.22
CA SER A 223 25.30 22.92 16.27
C SER A 223 26.30 21.87 15.77
N GLY A 224 26.50 21.74 14.49
CA GLY A 224 27.32 20.67 13.92
C GLY A 224 26.72 19.28 14.01
N SER A 225 25.39 19.17 14.07
CA SER A 225 24.69 17.88 14.14
C SER A 225 24.58 17.16 12.79
N THR A 226 24.96 17.83 11.70
CA THR A 226 24.93 17.31 10.31
C THR A 226 26.04 16.30 10.02
#